data_d7a591e88f60af43667f1f3172616cf3
#
_entry.id   d7a591e88f60af43667f1f3172616cf3
#
_cell.length_a   1.000
_cell.length_b   1.000
_cell.length_c   1.000
_cell.angle_alpha   90.00
_cell.angle_beta   90.00
_cell.angle_gamma   90.00
#
_symmetry.space_group_name_H-M   'P 1'
#
loop_
_entity.id
_entity.type
_entity.pdbx_description
1 polymer ?
#
loop_
_entity_poly.entity_id
_entity_poly.type
_entity_poly.pdbx_seq_one_letter_code
_entity_poly.pdbx_strand_id
1 'polypeptide(L)'
;MSKFKKGKQGDLPAISTASLPDIVFMLLFFFMVATVMRDSSLMIENRLPSADQVEKLKKDRTAFIYAGKPSAQFKQLGTEPVIQFNDKIIKVEEVQASVIAAQQELTEELQPKFVVGLKVDKDTHAGLVSDIKQELRQANTLKVMYIANAKAE
;
A
#
# COMPACT_ATOMS: atom_id res chain seq x y z
N MET A 1 -67.97 48.67 5.10
CA MET A 1 -66.49 48.88 5.44
C MET A 1 -65.87 47.53 5.52
N SER A 2 -65.10 47.20 4.55
CA SER A 2 -64.42 45.93 4.46
C SER A 2 -63.07 46.01 5.21
N LYS A 3 -62.96 45.29 6.36
CA LYS A 3 -61.71 45.14 7.06
C LYS A 3 -60.99 43.96 6.43
N PHE A 4 -60.04 44.26 5.56
CA PHE A 4 -59.07 43.27 5.14
C PHE A 4 -58.23 42.80 6.33
N LYS A 5 -58.45 41.60 6.80
CA LYS A 5 -57.58 40.91 7.72
C LYS A 5 -56.26 40.63 6.95
N LYS A 6 -55.21 41.37 7.29
CA LYS A 6 -53.84 41.11 6.86
C LYS A 6 -53.46 39.73 7.39
N GLY A 7 -53.39 38.77 6.44
CA GLY A 7 -52.95 37.42 6.77
C GLY A 7 -51.58 37.48 7.42
N LYS A 8 -51.41 36.82 8.54
CA LYS A 8 -50.10 36.55 9.12
C LYS A 8 -49.25 35.86 8.06
N GLN A 9 -48.29 36.54 7.54
CA GLN A 9 -47.19 35.95 6.81
C GLN A 9 -46.52 34.98 7.80
N GLY A 10 -46.77 33.68 7.62
CA GLY A 10 -46.08 32.67 8.39
C GLY A 10 -44.62 32.81 8.13
N ASP A 11 -43.86 33.09 9.20
CA ASP A 11 -42.41 33.00 9.17
C ASP A 11 -42.03 31.59 8.67
N LEU A 12 -41.44 31.55 7.51
CA LEU A 12 -40.83 30.33 7.02
C LEU A 12 -39.77 29.91 8.05
N PRO A 13 -39.79 28.64 8.49
CA PRO A 13 -38.77 28.20 9.45
C PRO A 13 -37.39 28.50 8.86
N ALA A 14 -36.60 29.21 9.63
CA ALA A 14 -35.22 29.50 9.25
C ALA A 14 -34.52 28.18 9.03
N ILE A 15 -34.09 27.94 7.79
CA ILE A 15 -33.28 26.77 7.47
C ILE A 15 -31.98 26.93 8.24
N SER A 16 -31.76 26.04 9.22
CA SER A 16 -30.54 26.02 9.99
C SER A 16 -29.38 25.59 9.10
N THR A 17 -28.62 26.55 8.62
CA THR A 17 -27.39 26.28 7.84
C THR A 17 -26.24 25.84 8.74
N ALA A 18 -26.43 25.81 10.07
CA ALA A 18 -25.42 25.41 11.04
C ALA A 18 -25.06 23.91 10.98
N SER A 19 -25.97 23.06 10.47
CA SER A 19 -25.71 21.63 10.31
C SER A 19 -24.92 21.27 9.07
N LEU A 20 -24.90 22.14 8.07
CA LEU A 20 -24.22 21.88 6.78
C LEU A 20 -22.69 21.77 6.92
N PRO A 21 -22.00 22.67 7.65
CA PRO A 21 -20.57 22.53 7.91
C PRO A 21 -20.22 21.26 8.70
N ASP A 22 -21.09 20.83 9.60
CA ASP A 22 -20.89 19.61 10.40
C ASP A 22 -20.95 18.35 9.52
N ILE A 23 -21.93 18.27 8.61
CA ILE A 23 -22.03 17.18 7.65
C ILE A 23 -20.80 17.13 6.74
N VAL A 24 -20.34 18.26 6.24
CA VAL A 24 -19.14 18.34 5.41
C VAL A 24 -17.90 17.92 6.20
N PHE A 25 -17.77 18.35 7.46
CA PHE A 25 -16.67 17.98 8.33
C PHE A 25 -16.68 16.46 8.62
N MET A 26 -17.84 15.88 8.90
CA MET A 26 -17.98 14.43 9.13
C MET A 26 -17.63 13.62 7.89
N LEU A 27 -18.03 14.08 6.70
CA LEU A 27 -17.65 13.45 5.43
C LEU A 27 -16.14 13.52 5.20
N LEU A 28 -15.52 14.68 5.41
CA LEU A 28 -14.07 14.85 5.28
C LEU A 28 -13.32 13.97 6.28
N PHE A 29 -13.79 13.90 7.52
CA PHE A 29 -13.22 13.02 8.55
C PHE A 29 -13.37 11.54 8.16
N PHE A 30 -14.54 11.14 7.69
CA PHE A 30 -14.78 9.78 7.21
C PHE A 30 -13.85 9.41 6.06
N PHE A 31 -13.72 10.26 5.05
CA PHE A 31 -12.79 10.04 3.94
C PHE A 31 -11.35 10.03 4.39
N MET A 32 -10.97 10.89 5.33
CA MET A 32 -9.62 10.89 5.90
C MET A 32 -9.30 9.56 6.59
N VAL A 33 -10.20 9.08 7.44
CA VAL A 33 -10.06 7.78 8.14
C VAL A 33 -10.05 6.63 7.14
N ALA A 34 -10.96 6.62 6.17
CA ALA A 34 -11.03 5.59 5.12
C ALA A 34 -9.76 5.56 4.26
N THR A 35 -9.13 6.71 4.03
CA THR A 35 -7.88 6.82 3.26
C THR A 35 -6.68 6.32 4.07
N VAL A 36 -6.65 6.61 5.37
CA VAL A 36 -5.56 6.19 6.27
C VAL A 36 -5.61 4.68 6.54
N MET A 37 -6.80 4.07 6.51
CA MET A 37 -6.98 2.62 6.71
C MET A 37 -6.61 1.77 5.48
N ARG A 38 -6.06 2.34 4.43
CA ARG A 38 -5.39 1.56 3.38
C ARG A 38 -4.03 1.06 3.88
N ASP A 39 -4.06 0.22 4.89
CA ASP A 39 -2.91 -0.65 5.13
C ASP A 39 -2.84 -1.65 3.97
N SER A 40 -1.71 -1.64 3.28
CA SER A 40 -1.42 -2.68 2.29
C SER A 40 -1.61 -4.04 2.97
N SER A 41 -2.69 -4.72 2.64
CA SER A 41 -2.98 -6.01 3.22
C SER A 41 -1.94 -7.01 2.73
N LEU A 42 -1.05 -7.40 3.63
CA LEU A 42 -0.09 -8.48 3.36
C LEU A 42 -0.86 -9.77 3.12
N MET A 43 -0.85 -10.22 1.87
CA MET A 43 -1.45 -11.48 1.44
C MET A 43 -0.55 -12.68 1.75
N ILE A 44 0.67 -12.42 2.21
CA ILE A 44 1.73 -13.41 2.46
C ILE A 44 2.09 -13.39 3.93
N GLU A 45 2.26 -14.59 4.51
CA GLU A 45 2.94 -14.73 5.79
C GLU A 45 4.41 -14.40 5.60
N ASN A 46 4.89 -13.40 6.34
CA ASN A 46 6.25 -12.94 6.19
C ASN A 46 6.95 -12.90 7.56
N ARG A 47 7.63 -13.99 7.86
CA ARG A 47 8.54 -14.09 9.02
C ARG A 47 9.94 -13.74 8.56
N LEU A 48 10.29 -12.47 8.70
CA LEU A 48 11.59 -11.98 8.28
C LEU A 48 12.72 -12.63 9.10
N PRO A 49 13.83 -12.98 8.45
CA PRO A 49 15.03 -13.38 9.15
C PRO A 49 15.56 -12.24 10.01
N SER A 50 16.29 -12.56 11.06
CA SER A 50 16.97 -11.56 11.89
C SER A 50 18.32 -11.18 11.26
N ALA A 51 18.67 -9.90 11.31
CA ALA A 51 19.96 -9.38 10.86
C ALA A 51 20.56 -8.44 11.90
N ASP A 52 21.88 -8.42 11.97
CA ASP A 52 22.61 -7.61 12.95
C ASP A 52 22.66 -6.13 12.58
N GLN A 53 22.55 -5.80 11.29
CA GLN A 53 22.55 -4.42 10.79
C GLN A 53 21.30 -4.17 9.92
N VAL A 54 20.54 -3.16 10.30
CA VAL A 54 19.31 -2.78 9.58
C VAL A 54 19.36 -1.30 9.24
N GLU A 55 19.37 -0.99 7.95
CA GLU A 55 19.17 0.38 7.46
C GLU A 55 17.69 0.68 7.21
N LYS A 56 17.27 1.89 7.56
CA LYS A 56 15.91 2.37 7.24
C LYS A 56 15.82 2.79 5.78
N LEU A 57 14.95 2.14 5.03
CA LEU A 57 14.64 2.50 3.66
C LEU A 57 13.65 3.67 3.60
N LYS A 58 13.88 4.58 2.66
CA LYS A 58 12.94 5.67 2.38
C LYS A 58 11.81 5.13 1.50
N LYS A 59 10.57 5.21 1.99
CA LYS A 59 9.39 4.68 1.32
C LYS A 59 9.04 5.39 0.01
N ASP A 60 9.47 6.64 -0.16
CA ASP A 60 9.20 7.48 -1.32
C ASP A 60 9.82 6.98 -2.63
N ARG A 61 10.83 6.14 -2.55
CA ARG A 61 11.58 5.61 -3.70
C ARG A 61 11.84 4.11 -3.62
N THR A 62 11.11 3.42 -2.76
CA THR A 62 11.30 1.98 -2.54
C THR A 62 10.04 1.22 -2.93
N ALA A 63 10.15 0.28 -3.84
CA ALA A 63 9.13 -0.73 -4.09
C ALA A 63 9.42 -1.98 -3.26
N PHE A 64 8.39 -2.59 -2.72
CA PHE A 64 8.52 -3.78 -1.89
C PHE A 64 8.05 -5.02 -2.61
N ILE A 65 8.89 -6.05 -2.61
CA ILE A 65 8.55 -7.40 -3.05
C ILE A 65 8.52 -8.30 -1.83
N TYR A 66 7.40 -8.96 -1.64
CA TYR A 66 7.22 -9.96 -0.60
C TYR A 66 7.24 -11.34 -1.25
N ALA A 67 7.97 -12.26 -0.67
CA ALA A 67 7.99 -13.65 -1.11
C ALA A 67 7.78 -14.59 0.07
N GLY A 68 6.80 -15.47 -0.03
CA GLY A 68 6.44 -16.40 1.03
C GLY A 68 5.15 -17.14 0.76
N LYS A 69 4.73 -17.95 1.71
CA LYS A 69 3.47 -18.69 1.61
C LYS A 69 2.27 -17.74 1.78
N PRO A 70 1.15 -17.99 1.08
CA PRO A 70 -0.08 -17.22 1.28
C PRO A 70 -0.52 -17.25 2.74
N SER A 71 -1.00 -16.12 3.26
CA SER A 71 -1.53 -16.05 4.61
C SER A 71 -2.81 -16.87 4.76
N ALA A 72 -3.21 -17.16 6.00
CA ALA A 72 -4.39 -17.98 6.30
C ALA A 72 -5.69 -17.50 5.64
N GLN A 73 -5.79 -16.19 5.37
CA GLN A 73 -6.94 -15.57 4.69
C GLN A 73 -6.95 -15.82 3.19
N PHE A 74 -5.79 -16.12 2.60
CA PHE A 74 -5.59 -16.30 1.16
C PHE A 74 -5.20 -17.72 0.77
N LYS A 75 -5.64 -18.72 1.55
CA LYS A 75 -5.41 -20.15 1.26
C LYS A 75 -5.87 -20.61 -0.13
N GLN A 76 -6.74 -19.84 -0.76
CA GLN A 76 -7.19 -20.10 -2.14
C GLN A 76 -6.06 -20.01 -3.17
N LEU A 77 -4.96 -19.32 -2.83
CA LEU A 77 -3.75 -19.21 -3.68
C LEU A 77 -2.84 -20.43 -3.62
N GLY A 78 -3.20 -21.43 -2.81
CA GLY A 78 -2.44 -22.68 -2.65
C GLY A 78 -1.48 -22.63 -1.46
N THR A 79 -0.59 -23.62 -1.40
CA THR A 79 0.43 -23.77 -0.35
C THR A 79 1.84 -23.42 -0.81
N GLU A 80 2.00 -23.21 -2.12
CA GLU A 80 3.28 -22.84 -2.72
C GLU A 80 3.65 -21.40 -2.40
N PRO A 81 4.94 -21.07 -2.28
CA PRO A 81 5.38 -19.70 -2.13
C PRO A 81 4.96 -18.83 -3.31
N VAL A 82 4.39 -17.67 -3.03
CA VAL A 82 3.96 -16.69 -4.02
C VAL A 82 4.70 -15.37 -3.84
N ILE A 83 4.66 -14.54 -4.86
CA ILE A 83 5.28 -13.22 -4.86
C ILE A 83 4.18 -12.18 -4.81
N GLN A 84 4.30 -11.24 -3.88
CA GLN A 84 3.45 -10.06 -3.81
C GLN A 84 4.30 -8.82 -4.12
N PHE A 85 3.86 -8.05 -5.09
CA PHE A 85 4.42 -6.75 -5.40
C PHE A 85 3.38 -5.67 -5.04
N ASN A 86 3.74 -4.80 -4.13
CA ASN A 86 2.79 -3.87 -3.49
C ASN A 86 1.57 -4.65 -2.95
N ASP A 87 0.38 -4.43 -3.50
CA ASP A 87 -0.88 -5.05 -3.06
C ASP A 87 -1.38 -6.16 -4.01
N LYS A 88 -0.53 -6.63 -4.93
CA LYS A 88 -0.92 -7.58 -5.97
C LYS A 88 -0.02 -8.81 -5.98
N ILE A 89 -0.63 -9.99 -6.05
CA ILE A 89 0.10 -11.24 -6.30
C ILE A 89 0.49 -11.28 -7.78
N ILE A 90 1.76 -11.56 -8.03
CA ILE A 90 2.35 -11.64 -9.37
C ILE A 90 3.16 -12.93 -9.53
N LYS A 91 3.43 -13.30 -10.77
CA LYS A 91 4.35 -14.39 -11.11
C LYS A 91 5.77 -13.88 -11.25
N VAL A 92 6.75 -14.78 -11.24
CA VAL A 92 8.17 -14.45 -11.42
C VAL A 92 8.39 -13.66 -12.72
N GLU A 93 7.77 -14.08 -13.81
CA GLU A 93 7.90 -13.44 -15.13
C GLU A 93 7.35 -12.00 -15.18
N GLU A 94 6.44 -11.68 -14.25
CA GLU A 94 5.82 -10.35 -14.15
C GLU A 94 6.64 -9.38 -13.27
N VAL A 95 7.64 -9.87 -12.54
CA VAL A 95 8.49 -9.05 -11.64
C VAL A 95 9.19 -7.95 -12.42
N GLN A 96 9.80 -8.28 -13.54
CA GLN A 96 10.52 -7.32 -14.40
C GLN A 96 9.61 -6.16 -14.82
N ALA A 97 8.46 -6.48 -15.43
CA ALA A 97 7.51 -5.47 -15.90
C ALA A 97 6.96 -4.61 -14.76
N SER A 98 6.63 -5.23 -13.63
CA SER A 98 6.08 -4.53 -12.44
C SER A 98 7.08 -3.55 -11.83
N VAL A 99 8.34 -3.93 -11.75
CA VAL A 99 9.42 -3.09 -11.22
C VAL A 99 9.73 -1.93 -12.15
N ILE A 100 9.79 -2.16 -13.46
CA ILE A 100 9.99 -1.09 -14.46
C ILE A 100 8.84 -0.08 -14.38
N ALA A 101 7.60 -0.55 -14.33
CA ALA A 101 6.43 0.32 -14.20
C ALA A 101 6.51 1.18 -12.92
N ALA A 102 6.82 0.58 -11.78
CA ALA A 102 6.97 1.30 -10.52
C ALA A 102 8.11 2.33 -10.54
N GLN A 103 9.22 2.04 -11.23
CA GLN A 103 10.30 2.99 -11.42
C GLN A 103 9.87 4.18 -12.29
N GLN A 104 9.10 3.93 -13.35
CA GLN A 104 8.60 4.98 -14.25
C GLN A 104 7.55 5.90 -13.61
N GLU A 105 6.83 5.43 -12.59
CA GLU A 105 5.91 6.25 -11.81
C GLU A 105 6.62 7.30 -10.94
N LEU A 106 7.91 7.11 -10.67
CA LEU A 106 8.71 8.06 -9.92
C LEU A 106 9.11 9.26 -10.78
N THR A 107 9.30 10.40 -10.12
CA THR A 107 9.89 11.58 -10.78
C THR A 107 11.29 11.28 -11.30
N GLU A 108 11.70 11.93 -12.37
CA GLU A 108 13.01 11.71 -13.02
C GLU A 108 14.18 11.83 -12.04
N GLU A 109 14.07 12.66 -11.02
CA GLU A 109 15.10 12.84 -9.99
C GLU A 109 15.24 11.63 -9.05
N LEU A 110 14.15 10.88 -8.85
CA LEU A 110 14.10 9.73 -7.94
C LEU A 110 14.36 8.40 -8.66
N GLN A 111 14.15 8.33 -9.97
CA GLN A 111 14.36 7.11 -10.74
C GLN A 111 15.78 6.50 -10.57
N PRO A 112 16.87 7.29 -10.60
CA PRO A 112 18.23 6.74 -10.36
C PRO A 112 18.46 6.26 -8.93
N LYS A 113 17.62 6.71 -8.00
CA LYS A 113 17.68 6.37 -6.57
C LYS A 113 16.70 5.27 -6.20
N PHE A 114 16.00 4.70 -7.17
CA PHE A 114 15.02 3.63 -6.95
C PHE A 114 15.67 2.40 -6.32
N VAL A 115 15.01 1.86 -5.31
CA VAL A 115 15.46 0.69 -4.56
C VAL A 115 14.33 -0.32 -4.50
N VAL A 116 14.67 -1.58 -4.64
CA VAL A 116 13.74 -2.69 -4.39
C VAL A 116 14.04 -3.30 -3.04
N GLY A 117 13.07 -3.20 -2.14
CA GLY A 117 13.11 -3.87 -0.85
C GLY A 117 12.54 -5.28 -0.95
N LEU A 118 13.38 -6.28 -0.78
CA LEU A 118 12.99 -7.69 -0.84
C LEU A 118 12.73 -8.22 0.56
N LYS A 119 11.48 -8.53 0.86
CA LYS A 119 11.03 -9.14 2.11
C LYS A 119 10.70 -10.60 1.88
N VAL A 120 11.65 -11.45 2.18
CA VAL A 120 11.52 -12.90 1.99
C VAL A 120 11.23 -13.57 3.33
N ASP A 121 10.23 -14.43 3.34
CA ASP A 121 9.98 -15.29 4.50
C ASP A 121 11.14 -16.29 4.66
N LYS A 122 11.55 -16.53 5.91
CA LYS A 122 12.67 -17.41 6.25
C LYS A 122 12.54 -18.83 5.70
N ASP A 123 11.31 -19.31 5.51
CA ASP A 123 11.01 -20.63 5.03
C ASP A 123 10.82 -20.70 3.50
N THR A 124 11.08 -19.58 2.80
CA THR A 124 10.99 -19.53 1.33
C THR A 124 12.18 -20.19 0.68
N HIS A 125 11.91 -20.99 -0.37
CA HIS A 125 12.98 -21.67 -1.10
C HIS A 125 13.95 -20.69 -1.77
N ALA A 126 15.25 -20.94 -1.65
CA ALA A 126 16.31 -20.12 -2.24
C ALA A 126 16.19 -20.01 -3.77
N GLY A 127 15.60 -20.99 -4.44
CA GLY A 127 15.34 -20.97 -5.88
C GLY A 127 14.45 -19.80 -6.30
N LEU A 128 13.32 -19.61 -5.61
CA LEU A 128 12.41 -18.49 -5.88
C LEU A 128 13.09 -17.13 -5.69
N VAL A 129 13.93 -16.99 -4.68
CA VAL A 129 14.71 -15.76 -4.43
C VAL A 129 15.71 -15.51 -5.56
N SER A 130 16.35 -16.56 -6.05
CA SER A 130 17.29 -16.48 -7.17
C SER A 130 16.59 -16.07 -8.47
N ASP A 131 15.40 -16.59 -8.73
CA ASP A 131 14.59 -16.24 -9.89
C ASP A 131 14.15 -14.77 -9.83
N ILE A 132 13.68 -14.30 -8.69
CA ILE A 132 13.35 -12.88 -8.47
C ILE A 132 14.57 -11.99 -8.73
N LYS A 133 15.74 -12.36 -8.22
CA LYS A 133 16.98 -11.61 -8.48
C LYS A 133 17.35 -11.55 -9.95
N GLN A 134 17.14 -12.63 -10.67
CA GLN A 134 17.42 -12.68 -12.11
C GLN A 134 16.51 -11.72 -12.88
N GLU A 135 15.22 -11.70 -12.57
CA GLU A 135 14.26 -10.76 -13.15
C GLU A 135 14.61 -9.30 -12.82
N LEU A 136 15.05 -9.02 -11.58
CA LEU A 136 15.50 -7.69 -11.18
C LEU A 136 16.77 -7.24 -11.92
N ARG A 137 17.68 -8.15 -12.20
CA ARG A 137 18.85 -7.86 -13.04
C ARG A 137 18.46 -7.54 -14.47
N GLN A 138 17.52 -8.27 -15.05
CA GLN A 138 16.99 -8.01 -16.39
C GLN A 138 16.26 -6.67 -16.47
N ALA A 139 15.60 -6.25 -15.37
CA ALA A 139 15.00 -4.93 -15.25
C ALA A 139 16.04 -3.80 -15.04
N ASN A 140 17.34 -4.14 -15.03
CA ASN A 140 18.42 -3.21 -14.72
C ASN A 140 18.29 -2.52 -13.35
N THR A 141 17.61 -3.17 -12.41
CA THR A 141 17.44 -2.69 -11.03
C THR A 141 18.55 -3.26 -10.17
N LEU A 142 19.62 -2.51 -10.02
CA LEU A 142 20.83 -2.96 -9.35
C LEU A 142 20.79 -2.74 -7.83
N LYS A 143 19.90 -1.88 -7.34
CA LYS A 143 19.75 -1.56 -5.92
C LYS A 143 18.66 -2.42 -5.29
N VAL A 144 19.05 -3.60 -4.84
CA VAL A 144 18.17 -4.53 -4.13
C VAL A 144 18.63 -4.64 -2.69
N MET A 145 17.71 -4.40 -1.76
CA MET A 145 18.01 -4.52 -0.32
C MET A 145 17.13 -5.60 0.29
N TYR A 146 17.78 -6.50 1.02
CA TYR A 146 17.05 -7.49 1.83
C TYR A 146 16.60 -6.84 3.12
N ILE A 147 15.32 -6.99 3.41
CA ILE A 147 14.74 -6.48 4.63
C ILE A 147 14.63 -7.63 5.63
N ALA A 148 15.23 -7.42 6.79
CA ALA A 148 15.25 -8.36 7.89
C ALA A 148 14.84 -7.67 9.18
N ASN A 149 14.43 -8.44 10.17
CA ASN A 149 14.22 -7.92 11.52
C ASN A 149 15.55 -7.68 12.21
N ALA A 150 15.67 -6.61 13.01
CA ALA A 150 16.80 -6.44 13.89
C ALA A 150 16.85 -7.60 14.90
N LYS A 151 18.04 -8.16 15.11
CA LYS A 151 18.24 -9.16 16.15
C LYS A 151 18.07 -8.48 17.49
N ALA A 152 17.16 -9.00 18.33
CA ALA A 152 17.07 -8.55 19.71
C ALA A 152 18.36 -8.98 20.44
N GLU A 153 19.02 -8.01 21.08
CA GLU A 153 20.14 -8.27 21.99
C GLU A 153 19.66 -8.98 23.25
#